data_584f5c72cf43e6541fb3240024195d39
#
_entry.id   584f5c72cf43e6541fb3240024195d39
#
_cell.length_a   1.000
_cell.length_b   1.000
_cell.length_c   1.000
_cell.angle_alpha   90.00
_cell.angle_beta   90.00
_cell.angle_gamma   90.00
#
_symmetry.space_group_name_H-M   'P 1'
#
loop_
_entity.id
_entity.type
_entity.pdbx_description
1 polymer ?
#
loop_
_entity_poly.entity_id
_entity_poly.type
_entity_poly.pdbx_seq_one_letter_code
_entity_poly.pdbx_strand_id
1 'polypeptide(L)'
;MRHLRHLLPLLTLALGLLSPSLKAQGTAEKKTPPTHPLTLTVDGIIEPKGELLIAVYSSAESYPQSPYKTAMAKVDSLTKTVLIDLPEGSYGISLFQDINGNKTLDFNGYIPSEKYGFSNNAPADYGLPSFKDILFTFKAGDIQYITLR
;
A
#
# COMPACT_ATOMS: atom_id res chain seq x y z
N MET A 1 -25.48 -15.32 -90.49
CA MET A 1 -26.79 -16.01 -90.38
C MET A 1 -27.00 -16.43 -88.91
N ARG A 2 -28.18 -16.10 -88.46
CA ARG A 2 -28.83 -16.59 -87.20
C ARG A 2 -28.33 -16.13 -85.88
N HIS A 3 -29.13 -15.23 -85.40
CA HIS A 3 -29.32 -14.79 -84.03
C HIS A 3 -29.66 -15.92 -83.03
N LEU A 4 -29.18 -15.85 -81.81
CA LEU A 4 -29.92 -16.42 -80.74
C LEU A 4 -29.71 -15.55 -79.47
N ARG A 5 -30.78 -14.90 -79.09
CA ARG A 5 -30.95 -14.16 -77.85
C ARG A 5 -31.14 -15.16 -76.68
N HIS A 6 -30.36 -15.10 -75.67
CA HIS A 6 -30.73 -15.71 -74.37
C HIS A 6 -30.76 -14.64 -73.27
N LEU A 7 -31.95 -14.52 -72.68
CA LEU A 7 -32.29 -13.69 -71.56
C LEU A 7 -31.46 -14.08 -70.35
N LEU A 8 -30.89 -13.08 -69.67
CA LEU A 8 -30.40 -13.20 -68.32
C LEU A 8 -31.54 -13.04 -67.31
N PRO A 9 -31.72 -13.90 -66.33
CA PRO A 9 -32.55 -13.58 -65.21
C PRO A 9 -31.74 -12.78 -64.16
N LEU A 10 -32.32 -11.66 -63.78
CA LEU A 10 -31.86 -10.74 -62.77
C LEU A 10 -31.92 -11.42 -61.37
N LEU A 11 -30.77 -11.84 -60.81
CA LEU A 11 -30.68 -12.38 -59.46
C LEU A 11 -30.40 -11.21 -58.51
N THR A 12 -31.45 -10.73 -57.81
CA THR A 12 -31.32 -9.73 -56.76
C THR A 12 -30.75 -10.39 -55.53
N LEU A 13 -29.46 -10.16 -55.24
CA LEU A 13 -28.81 -10.57 -54.04
C LEU A 13 -29.14 -9.56 -52.94
N ALA A 14 -30.05 -9.93 -52.02
CA ALA A 14 -30.34 -9.16 -50.83
C ALA A 14 -29.15 -9.26 -49.88
N LEU A 15 -28.35 -8.21 -49.80
CA LEU A 15 -27.23 -8.08 -48.85
C LEU A 15 -27.81 -7.76 -47.48
N GLY A 16 -28.04 -8.80 -46.65
CA GLY A 16 -28.39 -8.64 -45.24
C GLY A 16 -27.25 -8.02 -44.47
N LEU A 17 -27.45 -6.78 -44.05
CA LEU A 17 -26.56 -6.09 -43.10
C LEU A 17 -26.65 -6.78 -41.72
N LEU A 18 -25.76 -7.74 -41.45
CA LEU A 18 -25.50 -8.20 -40.11
C LEU A 18 -24.69 -7.10 -39.42
N SER A 19 -25.35 -6.27 -38.64
CA SER A 19 -24.67 -5.37 -37.71
C SER A 19 -24.07 -6.21 -36.57
N PRO A 20 -22.72 -6.20 -36.35
CA PRO A 20 -22.17 -6.78 -35.15
C PRO A 20 -22.59 -5.91 -33.95
N SER A 21 -23.45 -6.47 -33.12
CA SER A 21 -23.75 -5.88 -31.81
C SER A 21 -22.47 -5.89 -30.99
N LEU A 22 -21.79 -4.75 -30.98
CA LEU A 22 -20.63 -4.52 -30.11
C LEU A 22 -21.14 -4.51 -28.66
N LYS A 23 -21.09 -5.67 -27.97
CA LYS A 23 -21.25 -5.73 -26.53
C LYS A 23 -20.13 -4.88 -25.95
N ALA A 24 -20.49 -3.69 -25.45
CA ALA A 24 -19.61 -2.93 -24.61
C ALA A 24 -19.27 -3.82 -23.39
N GLN A 25 -18.08 -4.39 -23.39
CA GLN A 25 -17.48 -4.93 -22.15
C GLN A 25 -17.26 -3.74 -21.24
N GLY A 26 -18.18 -3.57 -20.30
CA GLY A 26 -17.99 -2.67 -19.19
C GLY A 26 -16.70 -3.12 -18.47
N THR A 27 -15.63 -2.38 -18.64
CA THR A 27 -14.47 -2.45 -17.75
C THR A 27 -15.00 -2.16 -16.36
N ALA A 28 -15.12 -3.22 -15.54
CA ALA A 28 -15.44 -3.06 -14.13
C ALA A 28 -14.33 -2.21 -13.53
N GLU A 29 -14.60 -0.95 -13.31
CA GLU A 29 -13.73 -0.05 -12.58
C GLU A 29 -13.47 -0.70 -11.22
N LYS A 30 -12.23 -1.13 -10.97
CA LYS A 30 -11.83 -1.74 -9.70
C LYS A 30 -11.93 -0.66 -8.63
N LYS A 31 -13.09 -0.57 -7.98
CA LYS A 31 -13.38 0.41 -6.96
C LYS A 31 -12.35 0.25 -5.84
N THR A 32 -11.46 1.22 -5.71
CA THR A 32 -10.50 1.27 -4.62
C THR A 32 -11.26 1.29 -3.29
N PRO A 33 -10.91 0.44 -2.32
CA PRO A 33 -11.55 0.44 -1.01
C PRO A 33 -11.44 1.83 -0.35
N PRO A 34 -12.45 2.26 0.42
CA PRO A 34 -12.36 3.50 1.16
C PRO A 34 -11.20 3.43 2.17
N THR A 35 -10.50 4.55 2.34
CA THR A 35 -9.43 4.69 3.33
C THR A 35 -9.92 5.49 4.53
N HIS A 36 -9.38 5.16 5.71
CA HIS A 36 -9.64 5.84 6.97
C HIS A 36 -8.32 6.19 7.65
N PRO A 37 -8.22 7.27 8.43
CA PRO A 37 -7.02 7.61 9.14
C PRO A 37 -6.77 6.63 10.31
N LEU A 38 -5.65 5.89 10.23
CA LEU A 38 -5.06 5.23 11.39
C LEU A 38 -4.34 6.30 12.20
N THR A 39 -4.66 6.43 13.48
CA THR A 39 -3.92 7.28 14.39
C THR A 39 -2.75 6.50 14.97
N LEU A 40 -1.51 6.87 14.60
CA LEU A 40 -0.30 6.28 15.15
C LEU A 40 0.29 7.24 16.19
N THR A 41 0.38 6.82 17.45
CA THR A 41 1.05 7.55 18.52
C THR A 41 2.39 6.88 18.84
N VAL A 42 3.46 7.66 18.75
CA VAL A 42 4.84 7.21 18.95
C VAL A 42 5.40 7.94 20.17
N ASP A 43 5.90 7.18 21.13
CA ASP A 43 6.62 7.66 22.32
C ASP A 43 8.04 7.07 22.40
N GLY A 44 8.73 7.25 23.53
CA GLY A 44 10.12 6.81 23.67
C GLY A 44 11.12 7.68 22.91
N ILE A 45 10.68 8.81 22.35
CA ILE A 45 11.55 9.82 21.75
C ILE A 45 12.34 10.51 22.86
N ILE A 46 13.67 10.47 22.76
CA ILE A 46 14.55 11.09 23.79
C ILE A 46 14.87 12.53 23.40
N GLU A 47 15.06 12.79 22.12
CA GLU A 47 15.40 14.11 21.58
C GLU A 47 14.39 14.50 20.48
N PRO A 48 13.73 15.68 20.60
CA PRO A 48 12.78 16.15 19.57
C PRO A 48 13.53 16.70 18.35
N LYS A 49 14.09 15.78 17.53
CA LYS A 49 14.94 16.08 16.37
C LYS A 49 14.73 15.06 15.26
N GLY A 50 15.04 15.48 14.04
CA GLY A 50 14.97 14.62 12.85
C GLY A 50 13.54 14.29 12.42
N GLU A 51 13.34 13.13 11.87
CA GLU A 51 12.07 12.65 11.33
C GLU A 51 11.77 11.22 11.77
N LEU A 52 10.51 10.87 11.95
CA LEU A 52 10.06 9.48 11.97
C LEU A 52 9.89 9.00 10.53
N LEU A 53 10.56 7.92 10.18
CA LEU A 53 10.32 7.18 8.95
C LEU A 53 9.49 5.95 9.29
N ILE A 54 8.31 5.85 8.67
CA ILE A 54 7.29 4.86 8.99
C ILE A 54 7.03 4.01 7.76
N ALA A 55 7.08 2.69 7.90
CA ALA A 55 6.76 1.73 6.86
C ALA A 55 5.61 0.83 7.32
N VAL A 56 4.55 0.76 6.52
CA VAL A 56 3.36 -0.07 6.72
C VAL A 56 3.40 -1.23 5.74
N TYR A 57 3.23 -2.44 6.21
CA TYR A 57 3.24 -3.67 5.42
C TYR A 57 1.89 -4.37 5.50
N SER A 58 1.44 -4.93 4.39
CA SER A 58 0.16 -5.64 4.30
C SER A 58 0.31 -7.15 4.19
N SER A 59 1.53 -7.67 4.10
CA SER A 59 1.78 -9.10 4.02
C SER A 59 3.19 -9.49 4.49
N ALA A 60 3.35 -10.76 4.87
CA ALA A 60 4.65 -11.31 5.26
C ALA A 60 5.65 -11.35 4.10
N GLU A 61 5.16 -11.55 2.87
CA GLU A 61 6.01 -11.63 1.67
C GLU A 61 6.65 -10.28 1.33
N SER A 62 5.97 -9.18 1.67
CA SER A 62 6.46 -7.83 1.41
C SER A 62 7.38 -7.31 2.53
N TYR A 63 7.27 -7.86 3.73
CA TYR A 63 8.04 -7.43 4.90
C TYR A 63 9.45 -8.06 4.91
N PRO A 64 10.50 -7.30 5.19
CA PRO A 64 10.56 -5.85 5.45
C PRO A 64 10.95 -5.01 4.21
N GLN A 65 11.02 -5.57 2.99
CA GLN A 65 11.63 -4.92 1.82
C GLN A 65 10.68 -4.02 1.02
N SER A 66 9.39 -4.36 0.97
CA SER A 66 8.43 -3.68 0.08
C SER A 66 7.20 -3.20 0.86
N PRO A 67 7.27 -2.02 1.49
CA PRO A 67 6.14 -1.51 2.25
C PRO A 67 4.94 -1.21 1.34
N TYR A 68 3.75 -1.52 1.83
CA TYR A 68 2.48 -1.14 1.22
C TYR A 68 2.31 0.39 1.18
N LYS A 69 2.73 1.08 2.26
CA LYS A 69 2.69 2.52 2.39
C LYS A 69 3.83 3.02 3.26
N THR A 70 4.33 4.20 2.97
CA THR A 70 5.30 4.91 3.81
C THR A 70 4.74 6.25 4.26
N ALA A 71 5.19 6.72 5.42
CA ALA A 71 4.91 8.05 5.91
C ALA A 71 6.16 8.62 6.60
N MET A 72 6.25 9.94 6.64
CA MET A 72 7.30 10.66 7.36
C MET A 72 6.66 11.75 8.22
N ALA A 73 7.23 11.99 9.39
CA ALA A 73 6.77 13.06 10.27
C ALA A 73 7.95 13.70 11.00
N LYS A 74 8.03 15.02 10.97
CA LYS A 74 9.04 15.77 11.73
C LYS A 74 8.86 15.49 13.22
N VAL A 75 9.97 15.24 13.91
CA VAL A 75 10.02 15.04 15.36
C VAL A 75 10.27 16.39 16.04
N ASP A 76 9.23 16.93 16.65
CA ASP A 76 9.23 18.23 17.32
C ASP A 76 8.79 18.17 18.80
N SER A 77 8.56 16.94 19.32
CA SER A 77 8.12 16.65 20.67
C SER A 77 8.54 15.25 21.10
N LEU A 78 8.47 14.95 22.40
CA LEU A 78 8.83 13.64 22.96
C LEU A 78 7.77 12.56 22.70
N THR A 79 6.59 12.95 22.24
CA THR A 79 5.53 12.06 21.74
C THR A 79 5.00 12.63 20.45
N LYS A 80 4.84 11.80 19.42
CA LYS A 80 4.37 12.23 18.11
C LYS A 80 3.15 11.43 17.67
N THR A 81 2.12 12.14 17.21
CA THR A 81 0.96 11.52 16.56
C THR A 81 1.01 11.75 15.04
N VAL A 82 0.81 10.69 14.29
CA VAL A 82 0.82 10.69 12.82
C VAL A 82 -0.47 10.03 12.33
N LEU A 83 -1.13 10.64 11.34
CA LEU A 83 -2.29 10.07 10.67
C LEU A 83 -1.85 9.39 9.37
N ILE A 84 -2.25 8.14 9.18
CA ILE A 84 -1.91 7.33 8.01
C ILE A 84 -3.20 6.79 7.42
N ASP A 85 -3.60 7.28 6.25
CA ASP A 85 -4.80 6.80 5.58
C ASP A 85 -4.60 5.39 5.01
N LEU A 86 -5.39 4.43 5.49
CA LEU A 86 -5.36 3.02 5.09
C LEU A 86 -6.78 2.50 4.87
N PRO A 87 -6.99 1.54 3.95
CA PRO A 87 -8.19 0.70 3.98
C PRO A 87 -8.26 -0.10 5.27
N GLU A 88 -9.44 -0.49 5.71
CA GLU A 88 -9.55 -1.49 6.77
C GLU A 88 -8.89 -2.79 6.35
N GLY A 89 -8.16 -3.43 7.27
CA GLY A 89 -7.39 -4.62 6.95
C GLY A 89 -6.35 -4.98 8.01
N SER A 90 -5.46 -5.90 7.68
CA SER A 90 -4.40 -6.35 8.57
C SER A 90 -3.05 -5.80 8.09
N TYR A 91 -2.29 -5.22 9.02
CA TYR A 91 -1.03 -4.53 8.73
C TYR A 91 0.01 -4.79 9.80
N GLY A 92 1.27 -4.60 9.43
CA GLY A 92 2.39 -4.47 10.35
C GLY A 92 3.06 -3.12 10.13
N ILE A 93 3.60 -2.52 11.18
CA ILE A 93 4.33 -1.25 11.12
C ILE A 93 5.74 -1.45 11.66
N SER A 94 6.73 -0.92 10.94
CA SER A 94 8.06 -0.61 11.47
C SER A 94 8.36 0.87 11.31
N LEU A 95 9.10 1.44 12.24
CA LEU A 95 9.51 2.84 12.16
C LEU A 95 10.81 3.07 12.90
N PHE A 96 11.52 4.14 12.53
CA PHE A 96 12.69 4.61 13.24
C PHE A 96 12.75 6.15 13.20
N GLN A 97 13.52 6.70 14.13
CA GLN A 97 13.80 8.13 14.21
C GLN A 97 15.12 8.42 13.50
N ASP A 98 15.03 8.98 12.31
CA ASP A 98 16.18 9.44 11.51
C ASP A 98 16.63 10.80 12.04
N ILE A 99 17.71 10.80 12.82
CA ILE A 99 18.22 12.02 13.47
C ILE A 99 19.13 12.82 12.55
N ASN A 100 19.85 12.16 11.65
CA ASN A 100 20.84 12.79 10.77
C ASN A 100 20.33 13.09 9.35
N GLY A 101 19.13 12.62 8.99
CA GLY A 101 18.45 12.90 7.73
C GLY A 101 18.93 12.04 6.54
N ASN A 102 19.62 10.92 6.80
CA ASN A 102 20.16 10.06 5.75
C ASN A 102 19.14 9.05 5.18
N LYS A 103 17.93 8.95 5.77
CA LYS A 103 16.83 8.08 5.39
C LYS A 103 17.13 6.58 5.54
N THR A 104 18.09 6.25 6.38
CA THR A 104 18.53 4.87 6.64
C THR A 104 18.68 4.70 8.15
N LEU A 105 18.23 3.55 8.69
CA LEU A 105 18.48 3.21 10.08
C LEU A 105 19.98 2.91 10.24
N ASP A 106 20.65 3.70 11.06
CA ASP A 106 22.07 3.58 11.31
C ASP A 106 22.39 2.54 12.38
N PHE A 107 23.57 1.94 12.25
CA PHE A 107 24.05 0.90 13.15
C PHE A 107 25.47 1.20 13.65
N ASN A 108 25.71 0.89 14.91
CA ASN A 108 27.03 0.75 15.48
C ASN A 108 27.34 -0.75 15.64
N GLY A 109 28.06 -1.32 14.67
CA GLY A 109 28.20 -2.77 14.53
C GLY A 109 26.85 -3.43 14.18
N TYR A 110 26.32 -4.24 15.08
CA TYR A 110 25.01 -4.91 14.91
C TYR A 110 23.88 -4.24 15.70
N ILE A 111 24.17 -3.16 16.42
CA ILE A 111 23.21 -2.47 17.31
C ILE A 111 22.75 -1.21 16.56
N PRO A 112 21.41 -1.02 16.37
CA PRO A 112 20.89 0.25 15.87
C PRO A 112 21.36 1.42 16.75
N SER A 113 21.89 2.46 16.13
CA SER A 113 22.30 3.70 16.82
C SER A 113 21.19 4.73 16.87
N GLU A 114 20.13 4.52 16.11
CA GLU A 114 18.92 5.32 16.12
C GLU A 114 17.77 4.55 16.76
N LYS A 115 16.82 5.28 17.35
CA LYS A 115 15.65 4.71 17.99
C LYS A 115 14.69 4.12 16.95
N TYR A 116 14.16 2.95 17.20
CA TYR A 116 13.24 2.23 16.33
C TYR A 116 12.11 1.56 17.10
N GLY A 117 11.06 1.14 16.39
CA GLY A 117 9.93 0.44 16.99
C GLY A 117 9.08 -0.31 15.96
N PHE A 118 8.21 -1.15 16.49
CA PHE A 118 7.30 -1.99 15.69
C PHE A 118 5.90 -1.95 16.29
N SER A 119 4.87 -2.15 15.47
CA SER A 119 3.50 -2.37 15.97
C SER A 119 3.47 -3.52 16.98
N ASN A 120 2.48 -3.47 17.89
CA ASN A 120 2.39 -4.35 19.05
C ASN A 120 3.58 -4.26 20.01
N ASN A 121 4.45 -3.25 19.88
CA ASN A 121 5.72 -3.15 20.59
C ASN A 121 6.54 -4.44 20.52
N ALA A 122 6.49 -5.15 19.37
CA ALA A 122 7.15 -6.43 19.17
C ALA A 122 8.65 -6.32 19.48
N PRO A 123 9.22 -7.25 20.29
CA PRO A 123 10.64 -7.22 20.63
C PRO A 123 11.51 -7.51 19.42
N ALA A 124 12.71 -6.91 19.41
CA ALA A 124 13.72 -7.09 18.34
C ALA A 124 15.10 -7.42 18.93
N ASP A 125 15.13 -8.09 20.08
CA ASP A 125 16.36 -8.36 20.85
C ASP A 125 17.34 -9.29 20.10
N TYR A 126 16.83 -10.09 19.18
CA TYR A 126 17.61 -11.04 18.39
C TYR A 126 17.50 -10.80 16.87
N GLY A 127 17.14 -9.60 16.47
CA GLY A 127 16.94 -9.20 15.08
C GLY A 127 15.51 -8.74 14.80
N LEU A 128 15.15 -8.61 13.53
CA LEU A 128 13.80 -8.17 13.14
C LEU A 128 12.74 -9.14 13.66
N PRO A 129 11.64 -8.65 14.27
CA PRO A 129 10.49 -9.49 14.63
C PRO A 129 9.88 -10.09 13.37
N SER A 130 9.18 -11.23 13.51
CA SER A 130 8.43 -11.79 12.40
C SER A 130 7.24 -10.89 12.04
N PHE A 131 6.73 -11.00 10.80
CA PHE A 131 5.53 -10.25 10.41
C PHE A 131 4.33 -10.57 11.32
N LYS A 132 4.22 -11.81 11.80
CA LYS A 132 3.16 -12.24 12.74
C LYS A 132 3.21 -11.46 14.06
N ASP A 133 4.41 -11.14 14.56
CA ASP A 133 4.57 -10.44 15.84
C ASP A 133 4.14 -8.97 15.73
N ILE A 134 4.31 -8.35 14.56
CA ILE A 134 3.93 -6.96 14.30
C ILE A 134 2.52 -6.81 13.73
N LEU A 135 1.84 -7.92 13.39
CA LEU A 135 0.54 -7.92 12.72
C LEU A 135 -0.57 -7.44 13.65
N PHE A 136 -1.35 -6.46 13.20
CA PHE A 136 -2.58 -6.00 13.83
C PHE A 136 -3.69 -5.84 12.80
N THR A 137 -4.94 -5.86 13.26
CA THR A 137 -6.10 -5.54 12.43
C THR A 137 -6.47 -4.08 12.63
N PHE A 138 -6.64 -3.34 11.54
CA PHE A 138 -7.07 -1.94 11.53
C PHE A 138 -8.53 -1.81 11.10
N LYS A 139 -9.29 -1.05 11.89
CA LYS A 139 -10.62 -0.54 11.57
C LYS A 139 -10.66 0.98 11.72
N ALA A 140 -11.61 1.62 11.06
CA ALA A 140 -11.80 3.07 11.17
C ALA A 140 -11.95 3.51 12.63
N GLY A 141 -11.11 4.47 13.05
CA GLY A 141 -11.06 4.99 14.41
C GLY A 141 -10.06 4.30 15.34
N ASP A 142 -9.38 3.26 14.91
CA ASP A 142 -8.36 2.59 15.72
C ASP A 142 -7.11 3.46 15.91
N ILE A 143 -6.46 3.24 17.04
CA ILE A 143 -5.20 3.89 17.43
C ILE A 143 -4.14 2.81 17.64
N GLN A 144 -2.96 3.01 17.09
CA GLN A 144 -1.76 2.23 17.37
C GLN A 144 -0.80 3.04 18.24
N TYR A 145 -0.19 2.38 19.23
CA TYR A 145 0.84 2.94 20.08
C TYR A 145 2.14 2.18 19.89
N ILE A 146 3.22 2.90 19.58
CA ILE A 146 4.56 2.32 19.42
C ILE A 146 5.54 3.11 20.27
N THR A 147 6.26 2.41 21.15
CA THR A 147 7.34 2.97 21.95
C THR A 147 8.67 2.69 21.28
N LEU A 148 9.44 3.73 20.96
CA LEU A 148 10.80 3.61 20.44
C LEU A 148 11.76 3.08 21.52
N ARG A 149 12.68 2.24 21.10
CA ARG A 149 13.69 1.63 21.97
C ARG A 149 15.11 1.83 21.44
#